data_5d7351cefc9500d6c73d0e79a3265074
#
_entry.id   5d7351cefc9500d6c73d0e79a3265074
#
_cell.length_a   1.000
_cell.length_b   1.000
_cell.length_c   1.000
_cell.angle_alpha   90.00
_cell.angle_beta   90.00
_cell.angle_gamma   90.00
#
_symmetry.space_group_name_H-M   'P 1'
#
loop_
_entity.id
_entity.type
_entity.pdbx_description
1 polymer ?
#
loop_
_entity_poly.entity_id
_entity_poly.type
_entity_poly.pdbx_seq_one_letter_code
_entity_poly.pdbx_strand_id
1 'polypeptide(L)'
;MNISDISRQDLEKMVRRALAEILAEGGAAPPYQQQVDEKSGIRSYRLPMVKPEPFNTGKAGDRVFLKDLATLEESPRLGFGVMEMDRSTFKWTLNYDEVDYIIEGVLEILIDGRKVVGRAGDVIFIPAGSTIEFSAPVFTRFFYTVYPANWYDQ
;
A
#
# COMPACT_ATOMS: atom_id res chain seq x y z
N MET A 1 29.74 24.94 -5.12
CA MET A 1 29.36 25.60 -3.86
C MET A 1 29.57 24.52 -2.78
N ASN A 2 30.53 24.73 -1.91
CA ASN A 2 30.85 23.74 -0.86
C ASN A 2 29.89 23.95 0.31
N ILE A 3 29.30 22.84 0.80
CA ILE A 3 28.35 22.85 1.91
C ILE A 3 28.96 23.45 3.20
N SER A 4 30.27 23.42 3.33
CA SER A 4 31.01 23.96 4.46
C SER A 4 31.01 25.51 4.55
N ASP A 5 30.56 26.24 3.51
CA ASP A 5 30.59 27.69 3.45
C ASP A 5 29.19 28.32 3.72
N ILE A 6 28.19 27.51 4.02
CA ILE A 6 26.83 27.97 4.32
C ILE A 6 26.76 28.36 5.80
N SER A 7 26.45 29.63 6.07
CA SER A 7 26.25 30.05 7.46
C SER A 7 25.02 29.40 8.07
N ARG A 8 25.00 29.20 9.40
CA ARG A 8 23.84 28.65 10.13
C ARG A 8 22.55 29.43 9.84
N GLN A 9 22.65 30.75 9.67
CA GLN A 9 21.51 31.60 9.33
C GLN A 9 20.99 31.36 7.91
N ASP A 10 21.87 31.09 6.95
CA ASP A 10 21.47 30.80 5.58
C ASP A 10 20.83 29.40 5.49
N LEU A 11 21.37 28.46 6.25
CA LEU A 11 20.77 27.11 6.36
C LEU A 11 19.35 27.19 6.98
N GLU A 12 19.17 27.98 8.05
CA GLU A 12 17.84 28.17 8.66
C GLU A 12 16.86 28.85 7.70
N LYS A 13 17.31 29.83 6.90
CA LYS A 13 16.46 30.45 5.86
C LYS A 13 16.08 29.48 4.77
N MET A 14 17.01 28.64 4.31
CA MET A 14 16.75 27.62 3.29
C MET A 14 15.75 26.57 3.79
N VAL A 15 15.92 26.12 5.03
CA VAL A 15 14.99 25.14 5.65
C VAL A 15 13.60 25.74 5.83
N ARG A 16 13.49 27.00 6.32
CA ARG A 16 12.21 27.70 6.47
C ARG A 16 11.51 27.92 5.13
N ARG A 17 12.27 28.24 4.10
CA ARG A 17 11.75 28.43 2.74
C ARG A 17 11.25 27.12 2.15
N ALA A 18 12.02 26.03 2.26
CA ALA A 18 11.62 24.71 1.81
C ALA A 18 10.37 24.20 2.55
N LEU A 19 10.30 24.41 3.89
CA LEU A 19 9.11 24.09 4.67
C LEU A 19 7.90 24.95 4.27
N ALA A 20 8.10 26.24 3.99
CA ALA A 20 7.01 27.12 3.56
C ALA A 20 6.49 26.75 2.16
N GLU A 21 7.37 26.35 1.25
CA GLU A 21 7.01 25.86 -0.09
C GLU A 21 6.23 24.53 0.02
N ILE A 22 6.67 23.58 0.85
CA ILE A 22 5.97 22.31 1.13
C ILE A 22 4.59 22.55 1.79
N LEU A 23 4.48 23.54 2.69
CA LEU A 23 3.22 23.88 3.36
C LEU A 23 2.29 24.71 2.47
N ALA A 24 2.82 25.48 1.53
CA ALA A 24 2.04 26.29 0.59
C ALA A 24 1.43 25.48 -0.56
N GLU A 25 1.99 24.34 -0.89
CA GLU A 25 1.47 23.40 -1.89
C GLU A 25 0.25 22.58 -1.39
N GLY A 26 -0.26 22.87 -0.18
CA GLY A 26 -1.62 22.59 0.25
C GLY A 26 -2.03 21.12 0.39
N GLY A 27 -1.12 20.17 0.23
CA GLY A 27 -1.35 18.77 0.50
C GLY A 27 -0.34 18.25 1.52
N ALA A 28 -0.79 17.55 2.57
CA ALA A 28 0.12 16.77 3.36
C ALA A 28 0.91 15.86 2.41
N ALA A 29 2.24 15.99 2.39
CA ALA A 29 3.07 15.08 1.60
C ALA A 29 2.64 13.65 1.94
N PRO A 30 2.42 12.78 0.93
CA PRO A 30 2.02 11.42 1.21
C PRO A 30 3.02 10.79 2.19
N PRO A 31 2.57 9.94 3.12
CA PRO A 31 3.43 9.35 4.16
C PRO A 31 4.49 8.38 3.59
N TYR A 32 4.67 8.39 2.28
CA TYR A 32 5.64 7.60 1.53
C TYR A 32 6.17 8.41 0.34
N GLN A 33 7.40 8.13 -0.06
CA GLN A 33 8.02 8.82 -1.19
C GLN A 33 7.36 8.39 -2.51
N GLN A 34 6.83 9.35 -3.24
CA GLN A 34 6.33 9.17 -4.60
C GLN A 34 6.91 10.24 -5.53
N GLN A 35 6.92 9.93 -6.80
CA GLN A 35 7.22 10.85 -7.89
C GLN A 35 6.03 10.88 -8.84
N VAL A 36 5.62 12.08 -9.24
CA VAL A 36 4.48 12.31 -10.14
C VAL A 36 4.94 13.14 -11.32
N ASP A 37 4.60 12.71 -12.53
CA ASP A 37 4.67 13.55 -13.71
C ASP A 37 3.31 14.22 -13.95
N GLU A 38 3.27 15.52 -13.70
CA GLU A 38 2.03 16.32 -13.72
C GLU A 38 1.33 16.35 -15.09
N LYS A 39 2.09 16.14 -16.18
CA LYS A 39 1.55 16.19 -17.55
C LYS A 39 0.86 14.89 -17.95
N SER A 40 1.46 13.75 -17.61
CA SER A 40 0.95 12.43 -17.99
C SER A 40 0.15 11.75 -16.90
N GLY A 41 0.29 12.19 -15.65
CA GLY A 41 -0.27 11.52 -14.47
C GLY A 41 0.48 10.23 -14.09
N ILE A 42 1.61 9.92 -14.75
CA ILE A 42 2.44 8.76 -14.38
C ILE A 42 3.01 8.95 -12.99
N ARG A 43 2.95 7.90 -12.18
CA ARG A 43 3.39 7.91 -10.79
C ARG A 43 4.32 6.74 -10.49
N SER A 44 5.32 7.00 -9.67
CA SER A 44 6.21 5.98 -9.11
C SER A 44 6.11 6.01 -7.59
N TYR A 45 5.96 4.85 -6.96
CA TYR A 45 5.82 4.69 -5.52
C TYR A 45 6.99 3.89 -4.97
N ARG A 46 7.63 4.39 -3.92
CA ARG A 46 8.71 3.69 -3.24
C ARG A 46 8.15 2.77 -2.15
N LEU A 47 7.78 1.55 -2.52
CA LEU A 47 7.10 0.60 -1.62
C LEU A 47 7.82 0.34 -0.28
N PRO A 48 9.16 0.28 -0.18
CA PRO A 48 9.82 0.13 1.12
C PRO A 48 9.54 1.27 2.11
N MET A 49 9.12 2.44 1.61
CA MET A 49 8.78 3.61 2.44
C MET A 49 7.30 3.66 2.83
N VAL A 50 6.47 2.84 2.21
CA VAL A 50 5.03 2.75 2.53
C VAL A 50 4.86 2.08 3.88
N LYS A 51 4.17 2.76 4.80
CA LYS A 51 3.78 2.22 6.11
C LYS A 51 2.28 1.99 6.12
N PRO A 52 1.83 0.73 6.01
CA PRO A 52 0.42 0.42 6.12
C PRO A 52 -0.14 0.78 7.49
N GLU A 53 -1.42 1.11 7.52
CA GLU A 53 -2.18 1.50 8.70
C GLU A 53 -3.07 0.33 9.17
N PRO A 54 -3.44 0.24 10.45
CA PRO A 54 -4.30 -0.83 10.94
C PRO A 54 -5.58 -0.96 10.11
N PHE A 55 -5.85 -2.17 9.65
CA PHE A 55 -7.04 -2.51 8.88
C PHE A 55 -8.01 -3.34 9.72
N ASN A 56 -9.28 -2.95 9.71
CA ASN A 56 -10.31 -3.67 10.44
C ASN A 56 -10.83 -4.86 9.63
N THR A 57 -10.43 -6.06 9.99
CA THR A 57 -10.88 -7.32 9.37
C THR A 57 -12.25 -7.79 9.89
N GLY A 58 -12.82 -7.11 10.89
CA GLY A 58 -14.00 -7.56 11.63
C GLY A 58 -13.70 -8.57 12.75
N LYS A 59 -12.44 -9.00 12.90
CA LYS A 59 -12.02 -9.95 13.93
C LYS A 59 -11.04 -9.30 14.90
N ALA A 60 -11.38 -9.32 16.17
CA ALA A 60 -10.54 -8.75 17.22
C ALA A 60 -9.20 -9.50 17.33
N GLY A 61 -8.11 -8.74 17.49
CA GLY A 61 -6.77 -9.29 17.69
C GLY A 61 -6.00 -9.57 16.39
N ASP A 62 -6.62 -9.42 15.22
CA ASP A 62 -5.90 -9.51 13.96
C ASP A 62 -4.89 -8.36 13.81
N ARG A 63 -3.73 -8.72 13.28
CA ARG A 63 -2.64 -7.77 13.00
C ARG A 63 -2.50 -7.65 11.48
N VAL A 64 -3.44 -6.92 10.91
CA VAL A 64 -3.52 -6.65 9.48
C VAL A 64 -3.44 -5.15 9.26
N PHE A 65 -2.62 -4.73 8.32
CA PHE A 65 -2.35 -3.34 7.98
C PHE A 65 -2.45 -3.16 6.48
N LEU A 66 -3.04 -2.06 6.05
CA LEU A 66 -3.29 -1.79 4.65
C LEU A 66 -3.00 -0.31 4.33
N LYS A 67 -2.52 -0.05 3.12
CA LYS A 67 -2.40 1.30 2.58
C LYS A 67 -2.69 1.29 1.09
N ASP A 68 -3.80 1.91 0.70
CA ASP A 68 -4.04 2.28 -0.69
C ASP A 68 -3.03 3.35 -1.14
N LEU A 69 -2.48 3.19 -2.35
CA LEU A 69 -1.47 4.08 -2.91
C LEU A 69 -2.06 5.18 -3.79
N ALA A 70 -3.26 4.99 -4.30
CA ALA A 70 -3.98 5.97 -5.10
C ALA A 70 -5.42 6.12 -4.60
N THR A 71 -5.95 7.31 -4.71
CA THR A 71 -7.37 7.57 -4.48
C THR A 71 -8.20 7.15 -5.70
N LEU A 72 -9.52 7.05 -5.55
CA LEU A 72 -10.43 6.79 -6.66
C LEU A 72 -10.41 7.89 -7.72
N GLU A 73 -10.08 9.13 -7.34
CA GLU A 73 -9.90 10.24 -8.28
C GLU A 73 -8.64 10.06 -9.12
N GLU A 74 -7.54 9.62 -8.51
CA GLU A 74 -6.26 9.40 -9.17
C GLU A 74 -6.25 8.13 -10.03
N SER A 75 -6.95 7.09 -9.59
CA SER A 75 -7.05 5.80 -10.27
C SER A 75 -8.48 5.24 -10.19
N PRO A 76 -9.39 5.71 -11.06
CA PRO A 76 -10.80 5.38 -10.94
C PRO A 76 -11.16 3.93 -11.35
N ARG A 77 -10.24 3.21 -11.97
CA ARG A 77 -10.48 1.84 -12.46
C ARG A 77 -9.73 0.78 -11.69
N LEU A 78 -8.48 1.04 -11.31
CA LEU A 78 -7.62 0.11 -10.59
C LEU A 78 -7.36 0.62 -9.18
N GLY A 79 -7.74 -0.16 -8.16
CA GLY A 79 -7.24 0.00 -6.82
C GLY A 79 -5.91 -0.73 -6.68
N PHE A 80 -4.97 -0.17 -5.93
CA PHE A 80 -3.72 -0.84 -5.62
C PHE A 80 -3.09 -0.29 -4.35
N GLY A 81 -2.35 -1.15 -3.67
CA GLY A 81 -1.77 -0.81 -2.39
C GLY A 81 -0.81 -1.85 -1.85
N VAL A 82 -0.54 -1.73 -0.57
CA VAL A 82 0.30 -2.65 0.19
C VAL A 82 -0.46 -3.14 1.41
N MET A 83 -0.43 -4.44 1.64
CA MET A 83 -0.93 -5.07 2.85
C MET A 83 0.21 -5.76 3.60
N GLU A 84 0.14 -5.70 4.91
CA GLU A 84 0.96 -6.49 5.83
C GLU A 84 0.06 -7.30 6.75
N MET A 85 0.46 -8.53 7.02
CA MET A 85 -0.21 -9.39 7.99
C MET A 85 0.82 -10.06 8.88
N ASP A 86 0.55 -10.13 10.19
CA ASP A 86 1.39 -10.82 11.15
C ASP A 86 0.55 -11.80 11.96
N ARG A 87 0.77 -13.11 11.75
CA ARG A 87 0.08 -14.22 12.45
C ARG A 87 -1.43 -13.99 12.54
N SER A 88 -2.03 -13.66 11.42
CA SER A 88 -3.45 -13.36 11.31
C SER A 88 -4.09 -14.16 10.19
N THR A 89 -5.36 -14.51 10.40
CA THR A 89 -6.19 -15.19 9.42
C THR A 89 -7.59 -14.60 9.50
N PHE A 90 -8.10 -14.06 8.39
CA PHE A 90 -9.43 -13.47 8.36
C PHE A 90 -10.17 -13.85 7.08
N LYS A 91 -11.49 -13.98 7.19
CA LYS A 91 -12.38 -14.30 6.08
C LYS A 91 -12.71 -13.05 5.27
N TRP A 92 -12.69 -13.19 3.95
CA TRP A 92 -13.05 -12.12 3.03
C TRP A 92 -13.79 -12.64 1.81
N THR A 93 -14.79 -11.89 1.36
CA THR A 93 -15.48 -12.17 0.09
C THR A 93 -15.09 -11.07 -0.89
N LEU A 94 -14.47 -11.46 -2.00
CA LEU A 94 -14.06 -10.55 -3.06
C LEU A 94 -15.16 -10.48 -4.12
N ASN A 95 -15.82 -9.34 -4.27
CA ASN A 95 -16.72 -9.08 -5.39
C ASN A 95 -15.98 -8.38 -6.56
N TYR A 96 -14.67 -8.48 -6.57
CA TYR A 96 -13.70 -7.88 -7.49
C TYR A 96 -12.57 -8.87 -7.79
N ASP A 97 -11.88 -8.66 -8.89
CA ASP A 97 -10.65 -9.41 -9.19
C ASP A 97 -9.47 -8.81 -8.43
N GLU A 98 -8.59 -9.65 -7.89
CA GLU A 98 -7.40 -9.23 -7.17
C GLU A 98 -6.16 -9.98 -7.64
N VAL A 99 -5.04 -9.26 -7.73
CA VAL A 99 -3.72 -9.83 -7.98
C VAL A 99 -2.78 -9.37 -6.87
N ASP A 100 -2.18 -10.35 -6.18
CA ASP A 100 -1.22 -10.13 -5.11
C ASP A 100 0.19 -10.51 -5.55
N TYR A 101 1.14 -9.59 -5.45
CA TYR A 101 2.56 -9.87 -5.58
C TYR A 101 3.21 -9.92 -4.19
N ILE A 102 3.72 -11.06 -3.80
CA ILE A 102 4.30 -11.27 -2.48
C ILE A 102 5.71 -10.69 -2.46
N ILE A 103 5.90 -9.65 -1.65
CA ILE A 103 7.18 -8.95 -1.48
C ILE A 103 8.04 -9.66 -0.45
N GLU A 104 7.42 -10.10 0.66
CA GLU A 104 8.11 -10.70 1.80
C GLU A 104 7.20 -11.70 2.49
N GLY A 105 7.80 -12.77 3.02
CA GLY A 105 7.10 -13.78 3.82
C GLY A 105 6.28 -14.76 2.99
N VAL A 106 5.15 -15.18 3.55
CA VAL A 106 4.26 -16.19 2.97
C VAL A 106 2.82 -15.76 3.13
N LEU A 107 2.11 -15.68 2.00
CA LEU A 107 0.67 -15.51 1.95
C LEU A 107 0.01 -16.85 1.62
N GLU A 108 -0.97 -17.24 2.41
CA GLU A 108 -1.82 -18.40 2.17
C GLU A 108 -3.25 -17.94 1.90
N ILE A 109 -3.84 -18.46 0.85
CA ILE A 109 -5.27 -18.30 0.55
C ILE A 109 -5.96 -19.63 0.85
N LEU A 110 -6.83 -19.63 1.86
CA LEU A 110 -7.59 -20.83 2.25
C LEU A 110 -8.96 -20.76 1.59
N ILE A 111 -9.35 -21.82 0.91
CA ILE A 111 -10.64 -21.92 0.22
C ILE A 111 -11.16 -23.36 0.23
N ASP A 112 -12.34 -23.59 0.81
CA ASP A 112 -13.03 -24.89 0.85
C ASP A 112 -12.11 -26.04 1.32
N GLY A 113 -11.33 -25.81 2.40
CA GLY A 113 -10.41 -26.80 2.95
C GLY A 113 -9.12 -27.00 2.12
N ARG A 114 -8.93 -26.26 1.05
CA ARG A 114 -7.73 -26.25 0.21
C ARG A 114 -6.89 -25.03 0.51
N LYS A 115 -5.66 -25.01 0.03
CA LYS A 115 -4.72 -23.91 0.24
C LYS A 115 -3.96 -23.60 -1.05
N VAL A 116 -3.89 -22.32 -1.37
CA VAL A 116 -2.95 -21.75 -2.36
C VAL A 116 -1.90 -20.95 -1.59
N VAL A 117 -0.63 -21.14 -1.91
CA VAL A 117 0.49 -20.54 -1.15
C VAL A 117 1.36 -19.72 -2.10
N GLY A 118 1.55 -18.45 -1.76
CA GLY A 118 2.52 -17.56 -2.40
C GLY A 118 3.67 -17.21 -1.45
N ARG A 119 4.89 -17.23 -1.97
CA ARG A 119 6.13 -16.83 -1.29
C ARG A 119 6.69 -15.57 -1.95
N ALA A 120 7.65 -14.92 -1.31
CA ALA A 120 8.32 -13.77 -1.89
C ALA A 120 8.74 -14.02 -3.35
N GLY A 121 8.29 -13.16 -4.27
CA GLY A 121 8.46 -13.28 -5.71
C GLY A 121 7.31 -13.96 -6.47
N ASP A 122 6.38 -14.58 -5.76
CA ASP A 122 5.19 -15.21 -6.39
C ASP A 122 4.07 -14.20 -6.60
N VAL A 123 3.16 -14.56 -7.50
CA VAL A 123 1.90 -13.85 -7.76
C VAL A 123 0.72 -14.78 -7.51
N ILE A 124 -0.29 -14.29 -6.80
CA ILE A 124 -1.58 -14.97 -6.62
C ILE A 124 -2.65 -14.17 -7.35
N PHE A 125 -3.52 -14.82 -8.10
CA PHE A 125 -4.73 -14.24 -8.67
C PHE A 125 -5.96 -14.80 -7.97
N ILE A 126 -6.85 -13.92 -7.52
CA ILE A 126 -8.10 -14.24 -6.86
C ILE A 126 -9.24 -13.66 -7.71
N PRO A 127 -10.06 -14.49 -8.37
CA PRO A 127 -11.16 -14.03 -9.19
C PRO A 127 -12.33 -13.48 -8.34
N ALA A 128 -13.07 -12.55 -8.90
CA ALA A 128 -14.30 -12.03 -8.34
C ALA A 128 -15.29 -13.17 -8.00
N GLY A 129 -16.05 -12.99 -6.92
CA GLY A 129 -16.98 -14.00 -6.38
C GLY A 129 -16.33 -15.02 -5.44
N SER A 130 -15.03 -14.90 -5.18
CA SER A 130 -14.32 -15.79 -4.24
C SER A 130 -14.63 -15.44 -2.78
N THR A 131 -14.98 -16.44 -1.99
CA THR A 131 -15.01 -16.34 -0.52
C THR A 131 -13.88 -17.17 0.04
N ILE A 132 -12.91 -16.51 0.65
CA ILE A 132 -11.63 -17.09 1.06
C ILE A 132 -11.26 -16.65 2.48
N GLU A 133 -10.17 -17.18 2.99
CA GLU A 133 -9.47 -16.60 4.13
C GLU A 133 -8.06 -16.23 3.69
N PHE A 134 -7.70 -14.96 3.88
CA PHE A 134 -6.31 -14.53 3.86
C PHE A 134 -5.61 -15.02 5.11
N SER A 135 -4.47 -15.65 4.99
CA SER A 135 -3.72 -16.20 6.12
C SER A 135 -2.22 -15.92 6.01
N ALA A 136 -1.66 -15.41 7.09
CA ALA A 136 -0.22 -15.29 7.27
C ALA A 136 0.20 -16.13 8.48
N PRO A 137 0.85 -17.29 8.29
CA PRO A 137 1.31 -18.13 9.39
C PRO A 137 2.30 -17.44 10.33
N VAL A 138 3.15 -16.57 9.77
CA VAL A 138 4.10 -15.73 10.51
C VAL A 138 3.92 -14.28 10.09
N PHE A 139 4.51 -13.88 8.97
CA PHE A 139 4.45 -12.55 8.42
C PHE A 139 4.33 -12.63 6.90
N THR A 140 3.61 -11.68 6.31
CA THR A 140 3.62 -11.43 4.88
C THR A 140 3.49 -9.94 4.61
N ARG A 141 4.15 -9.49 3.54
CA ARG A 141 3.96 -8.20 2.92
C ARG A 141 3.76 -8.41 1.45
N PHE A 142 2.70 -7.87 0.90
CA PHE A 142 2.37 -8.02 -0.51
C PHE A 142 1.80 -6.71 -1.09
N PHE A 143 2.06 -6.51 -2.38
CA PHE A 143 1.40 -5.50 -3.18
C PHE A 143 0.16 -6.12 -3.79
N TYR A 144 -0.98 -5.46 -3.65
CA TYR A 144 -2.23 -5.87 -4.29
C TYR A 144 -2.64 -4.90 -5.38
N THR A 145 -3.34 -5.38 -6.39
CA THR A 145 -4.11 -4.58 -7.33
C THR A 145 -5.46 -5.22 -7.57
N VAL A 146 -6.50 -4.39 -7.62
CA VAL A 146 -7.89 -4.81 -7.69
C VAL A 146 -8.64 -4.10 -8.81
N TYR A 147 -9.63 -4.79 -9.37
CA TYR A 147 -10.57 -4.23 -10.33
C TYR A 147 -12.00 -4.68 -10.01
N PRO A 148 -12.97 -3.76 -9.88
CA PRO A 148 -12.85 -2.30 -9.93
C PRO A 148 -12.17 -1.69 -8.71
N ALA A 149 -11.76 -0.40 -8.85
CA ALA A 149 -11.00 0.31 -7.82
C ALA A 149 -11.75 0.52 -6.50
N ASN A 150 -13.08 0.64 -6.54
CA ASN A 150 -13.93 0.84 -5.37
C ASN A 150 -14.24 -0.49 -4.65
N TRP A 151 -13.22 -1.31 -4.44
CA TRP A 151 -13.31 -2.66 -3.87
C TRP A 151 -13.98 -2.73 -2.49
N TYR A 152 -13.84 -1.65 -1.71
CA TYR A 152 -14.41 -1.59 -0.35
C TYR A 152 -15.94 -1.45 -0.34
N ASP A 153 -16.51 -0.95 -1.44
CA ASP A 153 -17.96 -0.72 -1.60
C ASP A 153 -18.67 -1.87 -2.36
N GLN A 154 -17.96 -2.95 -2.70
CA GLN A 154 -18.47 -4.08 -3.51
C GLN A 154 -19.25 -5.13 -2.69
#